data_3346128785b4824cb7364954d797f236
#
_entry.id   3346128785b4824cb7364954d797f236
#
_cell.length_a   1.000
_cell.length_b   1.000
_cell.length_c   1.000
_cell.angle_alpha   90.00
_cell.angle_beta   90.00
_cell.angle_gamma   90.00
#
_symmetry.space_group_name_H-M   'P 1'
#
loop_
_entity.id
_entity.type
_entity.pdbx_description
1 polymer ?
#
loop_
_entity_poly.entity_id
_entity_poly.type
_entity_poly.pdbx_seq_one_letter_code
_entity_poly.pdbx_strand_id
1 'polypeptide(L)'
;MSQQELPPWLREQLSRLQQLQQNLQAIMMQKQQVELEIVEIDRALDELRKLEGNNASVYKSAGPLLIKTNKDDVQKELEEKKELSNTRLTVLGKQETRVKDNLKEVENKINTMIHQMQAGGSGVGAGPGFGTPTGGQGIGGPGAGGFGTRPQGQ
;
A
#
# COMPACT_ATOMS: atom_id res chain seq x y z
N MET A 1 -10.54 22.91 -21.45
CA MET A 1 -9.20 22.83 -21.70
C MET A 1 -8.82 21.57 -22.29
N SER A 2 -8.08 21.65 -23.23
CA SER A 2 -7.71 20.42 -23.84
C SER A 2 -6.40 19.94 -23.26
N GLN A 3 -6.21 18.68 -23.28
CA GLN A 3 -4.99 18.10 -22.77
C GLN A 3 -3.78 18.54 -23.57
N GLN A 4 -4.01 19.03 -24.75
CA GLN A 4 -2.91 19.47 -25.57
C GLN A 4 -2.20 20.68 -24.98
N GLU A 5 -2.88 21.39 -24.09
CA GLU A 5 -2.28 22.54 -23.48
C GLU A 5 -1.30 22.20 -22.37
N LEU A 6 -1.29 20.95 -21.95
CA LEU A 6 -0.37 20.53 -20.91
C LEU A 6 1.03 20.30 -21.49
N PRO A 7 2.07 20.68 -20.77
CA PRO A 7 3.42 20.38 -21.21
C PRO A 7 3.64 18.89 -21.36
N PRO A 8 4.51 18.47 -22.26
CA PRO A 8 4.76 17.05 -22.47
C PRO A 8 5.18 16.33 -21.20
N TRP A 9 6.02 16.96 -20.38
CA TRP A 9 6.48 16.31 -19.16
C TRP A 9 5.32 16.06 -18.19
N LEU A 10 4.37 16.99 -18.14
CA LEU A 10 3.23 16.84 -17.25
C LEU A 10 2.30 15.73 -17.74
N ARG A 11 2.08 15.67 -19.03
CA ARG A 11 1.28 14.59 -19.60
C ARG A 11 1.90 13.23 -19.31
N GLU A 12 3.21 13.16 -19.43
CA GLU A 12 3.93 11.93 -19.14
C GLU A 12 3.76 11.52 -17.67
N GLN A 13 3.89 12.48 -16.75
CA GLN A 13 3.74 12.17 -15.33
C GLN A 13 2.31 11.78 -14.98
N LEU A 14 1.33 12.44 -15.57
CA LEU A 14 -0.06 12.07 -15.34
C LEU A 14 -0.38 10.68 -15.87
N SER A 15 0.18 10.35 -17.03
CA SER A 15 0.01 9.02 -17.59
C SER A 15 0.63 7.96 -16.68
N ARG A 16 1.81 8.25 -16.16
CA ARG A 16 2.47 7.36 -15.23
C ARG A 16 1.68 7.20 -13.94
N LEU A 17 1.13 8.30 -13.44
CA LEU A 17 0.28 8.25 -12.24
C LEU A 17 -0.90 7.32 -12.46
N GLN A 18 -1.57 7.48 -13.59
CA GLN A 18 -2.72 6.65 -13.91
C GLN A 18 -2.34 5.18 -14.00
N GLN A 19 -1.21 4.89 -14.63
CA GLN A 19 -0.74 3.53 -14.75
C GLN A 19 -0.44 2.91 -13.38
N LEU A 20 0.20 3.68 -12.52
CA LEU A 20 0.49 3.21 -11.17
C LEU A 20 -0.78 2.96 -10.37
N GLN A 21 -1.78 3.81 -10.54
CA GLN A 21 -3.07 3.61 -9.88
C GLN A 21 -3.74 2.33 -10.34
N GLN A 22 -3.68 2.04 -11.63
CA GLN A 22 -4.22 0.80 -12.17
C GLN A 22 -3.47 -0.41 -11.64
N ASN A 23 -2.15 -0.30 -11.57
CA ASN A 23 -1.33 -1.38 -11.01
C ASN A 23 -1.67 -1.64 -9.55
N LEU A 24 -1.82 -0.57 -8.78
CA LEU A 24 -2.18 -0.71 -7.38
C LEU A 24 -3.52 -1.41 -7.22
N GLN A 25 -4.48 -1.02 -8.03
CA GLN A 25 -5.80 -1.62 -7.98
C GLN A 25 -5.74 -3.11 -8.28
N ALA A 26 -4.96 -3.48 -9.29
CA ALA A 26 -4.78 -4.89 -9.65
C ALA A 26 -4.14 -5.68 -8.51
N ILE A 27 -3.13 -5.11 -7.88
CA ILE A 27 -2.47 -5.76 -6.75
C ILE A 27 -3.44 -5.94 -5.60
N MET A 28 -4.24 -4.93 -5.30
CA MET A 28 -5.20 -5.02 -4.21
C MET A 28 -6.25 -6.09 -4.47
N MET A 29 -6.68 -6.23 -5.72
CA MET A 29 -7.63 -7.28 -6.08
C MET A 29 -7.01 -8.67 -5.92
N GLN A 30 -5.76 -8.82 -6.34
CA GLN A 30 -5.06 -10.09 -6.16
C GLN A 30 -4.87 -10.43 -4.69
N LYS A 31 -4.55 -9.43 -3.87
CA LYS A 31 -4.44 -9.63 -2.43
C LYS A 31 -5.74 -10.15 -1.84
N GLN A 32 -6.83 -9.50 -2.21
CA GLN A 32 -8.15 -9.89 -1.73
C GLN A 32 -8.46 -11.34 -2.09
N GLN A 33 -8.12 -11.73 -3.30
CA GLN A 33 -8.36 -13.07 -3.78
C GLN A 33 -7.55 -14.09 -2.99
N VAL A 34 -6.30 -13.79 -2.72
CA VAL A 34 -5.44 -14.68 -1.93
C VAL A 34 -5.93 -14.76 -0.49
N GLU A 35 -6.37 -13.65 0.07
CA GLU A 35 -6.92 -13.64 1.43
C GLU A 35 -8.17 -14.53 1.54
N LEU A 36 -9.04 -14.46 0.54
CA LEU A 36 -10.21 -15.34 0.49
C LEU A 36 -9.80 -16.81 0.41
N GLU A 37 -8.81 -17.08 -0.41
CA GLU A 37 -8.29 -18.44 -0.55
C GLU A 37 -7.80 -18.98 0.79
N ILE A 38 -7.08 -18.14 1.54
CA ILE A 38 -6.59 -18.53 2.87
C ILE A 38 -7.75 -18.80 3.83
N VAL A 39 -8.79 -17.98 3.78
CA VAL A 39 -9.96 -18.18 4.63
C VAL A 39 -10.64 -19.51 4.29
N GLU A 40 -10.76 -19.82 3.02
CA GLU A 40 -11.36 -21.09 2.59
C GLU A 40 -10.52 -22.28 3.02
N ILE A 41 -9.21 -22.17 2.90
CA ILE A 41 -8.32 -23.23 3.37
C ILE A 41 -8.45 -23.42 4.88
N ASP A 42 -8.51 -22.36 5.63
CA ASP A 42 -8.66 -22.45 7.09
C ASP A 42 -9.97 -23.11 7.47
N ARG A 43 -11.04 -22.79 6.76
CA ARG A 43 -12.33 -23.45 7.00
C ARG A 43 -12.26 -24.94 6.72
N ALA A 44 -11.62 -25.30 5.61
CA ALA A 44 -11.46 -26.70 5.27
C ALA A 44 -10.63 -27.43 6.31
N LEU A 45 -9.57 -26.80 6.78
CA LEU A 45 -8.75 -27.40 7.85
C LEU A 45 -9.55 -27.58 9.14
N ASP A 46 -10.38 -26.59 9.50
CA ASP A 46 -11.22 -26.71 10.68
C ASP A 46 -12.22 -27.87 10.55
N GLU A 47 -12.82 -28.01 9.38
CA GLU A 47 -13.74 -29.11 9.15
C GLU A 47 -13.03 -30.46 9.22
N LEU A 48 -11.81 -30.53 8.70
CA LEU A 48 -11.04 -31.76 8.80
C LEU A 48 -10.72 -32.14 10.24
N ARG A 49 -10.43 -31.13 11.09
CA ARG A 49 -10.14 -31.39 12.48
C ARG A 49 -11.32 -31.95 13.24
N LYS A 50 -12.52 -31.61 12.79
CA LYS A 50 -13.73 -32.13 13.43
C LYS A 50 -13.99 -33.59 13.09
N LEU A 51 -13.39 -34.09 12.06
CA LEU A 51 -13.56 -35.52 11.70
C LEU A 51 -12.78 -36.37 12.68
N GLU A 52 -13.49 -37.40 13.21
CA GLU A 52 -12.89 -38.31 14.15
C GLU A 52 -12.21 -39.45 13.43
N GLY A 53 -11.00 -39.72 13.87
CA GLY A 53 -10.27 -40.86 13.33
C GLY A 53 -9.54 -40.52 12.04
N ASN A 54 -8.42 -41.20 11.87
CA ASN A 54 -7.60 -40.97 10.69
C ASN A 54 -8.14 -41.69 9.45
N ASN A 55 -9.12 -42.54 9.68
CA ASN A 55 -9.69 -43.35 8.59
C ASN A 55 -10.93 -42.73 7.99
N ALA A 56 -11.28 -41.50 8.39
CA ALA A 56 -12.44 -40.86 7.81
C ALA A 56 -12.25 -40.69 6.31
N SER A 57 -13.28 -41.01 5.56
CA SER A 57 -13.24 -40.85 4.12
C SER A 57 -13.42 -39.39 3.77
N VAL A 58 -12.50 -38.89 2.99
CA VAL A 58 -12.52 -37.49 2.53
C VAL A 58 -12.44 -37.55 1.02
N TYR A 59 -13.14 -36.65 0.37
CA TYR A 59 -13.11 -36.52 -1.08
C TYR A 59 -12.55 -35.19 -1.47
N LYS A 60 -11.73 -35.21 -2.51
CA LYS A 60 -11.11 -34.03 -3.00
C LYS A 60 -11.62 -33.77 -4.40
N SER A 61 -11.95 -32.51 -4.67
CA SER A 61 -12.47 -32.13 -5.97
C SER A 61 -11.31 -31.87 -6.93
N ALA A 62 -11.35 -32.49 -8.08
CA ALA A 62 -10.34 -32.30 -9.10
C ALA A 62 -11.05 -32.14 -10.43
N GLY A 63 -11.34 -30.88 -10.79
CA GLY A 63 -12.15 -30.58 -11.95
C GLY A 63 -13.53 -31.22 -11.80
N PRO A 64 -13.98 -32.00 -12.77
CA PRO A 64 -15.28 -32.65 -12.67
C PRO A 64 -15.30 -33.92 -11.84
N LEU A 65 -14.17 -34.28 -11.25
CA LEU A 65 -14.04 -35.53 -10.51
C LEU A 65 -13.96 -35.29 -9.02
N LEU A 66 -14.51 -36.25 -8.26
CA LEU A 66 -14.28 -36.31 -6.82
C LEU A 66 -13.42 -37.53 -6.56
N ILE A 67 -12.30 -37.31 -5.92
CA ILE A 67 -11.31 -38.34 -5.68
C ILE A 67 -11.30 -38.66 -4.20
N LYS A 68 -11.45 -39.96 -3.89
CA LYS A 68 -11.39 -40.35 -2.49
C LYS A 68 -9.95 -40.29 -2.00
N THR A 69 -9.80 -39.75 -0.82
CA THR A 69 -8.49 -39.61 -0.20
C THR A 69 -8.65 -39.79 1.31
N ASN A 70 -7.60 -39.50 2.06
CA ASN A 70 -7.66 -39.61 3.50
C ASN A 70 -7.39 -38.24 4.15
N LYS A 71 -7.75 -38.16 5.41
CA LYS A 71 -7.66 -36.94 6.16
C LYS A 71 -6.24 -36.36 6.21
N ASP A 72 -5.28 -37.23 6.50
CA ASP A 72 -3.89 -36.78 6.69
C ASP A 72 -3.31 -36.20 5.41
N ASP A 73 -3.56 -36.83 4.29
CA ASP A 73 -3.05 -36.37 3.01
C ASP A 73 -3.65 -35.02 2.63
N VAL A 74 -4.97 -34.88 2.83
CA VAL A 74 -5.63 -33.62 2.52
C VAL A 74 -5.19 -32.52 3.44
N GLN A 75 -5.02 -32.83 4.72
CA GLN A 75 -4.55 -31.85 5.68
C GLN A 75 -3.18 -31.30 5.29
N LYS A 76 -2.28 -32.19 4.93
CA LYS A 76 -0.95 -31.82 4.50
C LYS A 76 -0.99 -30.95 3.26
N GLU A 77 -1.80 -31.35 2.30
CA GLU A 77 -1.95 -30.60 1.06
C GLU A 77 -2.48 -29.20 1.32
N LEU A 78 -3.47 -29.09 2.19
CA LEU A 78 -4.05 -27.78 2.53
C LEU A 78 -3.08 -26.90 3.29
N GLU A 79 -2.30 -27.48 4.19
CA GLU A 79 -1.30 -26.73 4.93
C GLU A 79 -0.22 -26.19 4.01
N GLU A 80 0.23 -27.01 3.06
CA GLU A 80 1.20 -26.56 2.07
C GLU A 80 0.63 -25.43 1.20
N LYS A 81 -0.63 -25.58 0.81
CA LYS A 81 -1.30 -24.58 0.00
C LYS A 81 -1.45 -23.27 0.78
N LYS A 82 -1.77 -23.37 2.06
CA LYS A 82 -1.88 -22.20 2.91
C LYS A 82 -0.55 -21.46 3.01
N GLU A 83 0.53 -22.21 3.20
CA GLU A 83 1.84 -21.63 3.29
C GLU A 83 2.22 -20.92 1.99
N LEU A 84 1.92 -21.53 0.87
CA LEU A 84 2.16 -20.92 -0.43
C LEU A 84 1.34 -19.65 -0.59
N SER A 85 0.09 -19.68 -0.19
CA SER A 85 -0.79 -18.52 -0.28
C SER A 85 -0.30 -17.39 0.62
N ASN A 86 0.17 -17.72 1.81
CA ASN A 86 0.75 -16.72 2.71
C ASN A 86 1.98 -16.07 2.11
N THR A 87 2.81 -16.87 1.45
CA THR A 87 4.00 -16.34 0.77
C THR A 87 3.59 -15.38 -0.35
N ARG A 88 2.58 -15.76 -1.12
CA ARG A 88 2.07 -14.89 -2.19
C ARG A 88 1.52 -13.59 -1.62
N LEU A 89 0.82 -13.69 -0.50
CA LEU A 89 0.28 -12.50 0.15
C LEU A 89 1.39 -11.56 0.58
N THR A 90 2.47 -12.11 1.12
CA THR A 90 3.62 -11.30 1.54
C THR A 90 4.25 -10.59 0.34
N VAL A 91 4.42 -11.30 -0.77
CA VAL A 91 4.98 -10.73 -1.98
C VAL A 91 4.09 -9.62 -2.51
N LEU A 92 2.79 -9.86 -2.55
CA LEU A 92 1.82 -8.85 -3.00
C LEU A 92 1.85 -7.62 -2.11
N GLY A 93 1.99 -7.82 -0.79
CA GLY A 93 2.11 -6.71 0.14
C GLY A 93 3.33 -5.85 -0.12
N LYS A 94 4.44 -6.48 -0.47
CA LYS A 94 5.66 -5.74 -0.82
C LYS A 94 5.48 -4.97 -2.13
N GLN A 95 4.83 -5.59 -3.10
CA GLN A 95 4.54 -4.92 -4.36
C GLN A 95 3.61 -3.73 -4.14
N GLU A 96 2.61 -3.91 -3.30
CA GLU A 96 1.69 -2.84 -2.96
C GLU A 96 2.42 -1.64 -2.36
N THR A 97 3.29 -1.90 -1.41
CA THR A 97 4.06 -0.83 -0.77
C THR A 97 4.92 -0.10 -1.78
N ARG A 98 5.55 -0.84 -2.67
CA ARG A 98 6.42 -0.24 -3.70
C ARG A 98 5.63 0.65 -4.64
N VAL A 99 4.46 0.18 -5.07
CA VAL A 99 3.64 0.99 -5.97
C VAL A 99 3.11 2.22 -5.25
N LYS A 100 2.72 2.09 -4.00
CA LYS A 100 2.28 3.25 -3.21
C LYS A 100 3.37 4.29 -3.04
N ASP A 101 4.60 3.84 -2.82
CA ASP A 101 5.74 4.75 -2.71
C ASP A 101 5.99 5.46 -4.05
N ASN A 102 5.89 4.73 -5.14
CA ASN A 102 6.06 5.32 -6.47
C ASN A 102 4.95 6.32 -6.78
N LEU A 103 3.72 6.00 -6.38
CA LEU A 103 2.61 6.93 -6.54
C LEU A 103 2.87 8.24 -5.82
N LYS A 104 3.30 8.12 -4.58
CA LYS A 104 3.59 9.29 -3.77
C LYS A 104 4.69 10.13 -4.39
N GLU A 105 5.70 9.47 -4.89
CA GLU A 105 6.81 10.15 -5.54
C GLU A 105 6.34 10.91 -6.78
N VAL A 106 5.52 10.29 -7.61
CA VAL A 106 5.01 10.92 -8.81
C VAL A 106 4.09 12.08 -8.45
N GLU A 107 3.22 11.89 -7.46
CA GLU A 107 2.34 12.96 -7.01
C GLU A 107 3.11 14.17 -6.50
N ASN A 108 4.15 13.92 -5.70
CA ASN A 108 4.99 14.99 -5.19
C ASN A 108 5.71 15.72 -6.32
N LYS A 109 6.16 14.96 -7.30
CA LYS A 109 6.85 15.52 -8.45
C LYS A 109 5.91 16.42 -9.25
N ILE A 110 4.70 15.96 -9.48
CA ILE A 110 3.70 16.75 -10.19
C ILE A 110 3.40 18.03 -9.42
N ASN A 111 3.17 17.91 -8.13
CA ASN A 111 2.85 19.08 -7.31
C ASN A 111 3.99 20.09 -7.31
N THR A 112 5.21 19.62 -7.18
CA THR A 112 6.36 20.49 -7.20
C THR A 112 6.49 21.21 -8.53
N MET A 113 6.30 20.49 -9.62
CA MET A 113 6.40 21.10 -10.93
C MET A 113 5.28 22.10 -11.22
N ILE A 114 4.08 21.79 -10.75
CA ILE A 114 2.97 22.70 -10.91
C ILE A 114 3.23 23.99 -10.12
N HIS A 115 3.73 23.85 -8.91
CA HIS A 115 4.11 25.01 -8.11
C HIS A 115 5.15 25.86 -8.80
N GLN A 116 6.16 25.24 -9.37
CA GLN A 116 7.19 25.97 -10.08
C GLN A 116 6.63 26.68 -11.30
N MET A 117 5.71 26.04 -12.01
CA MET A 117 5.08 26.67 -13.15
C MET A 117 4.28 27.88 -12.74
N GLN A 118 3.52 27.77 -11.68
CA GLN A 118 2.70 28.88 -11.22
C GLN A 118 3.57 30.04 -10.74
N ALA A 119 4.64 29.72 -10.01
CA ALA A 119 5.54 30.75 -9.55
C ALA A 119 6.25 31.40 -10.70
N GLY A 120 6.73 30.60 -11.65
CA GLY A 120 7.39 31.16 -12.80
C GLY A 120 6.45 31.95 -13.68
N GLY A 121 5.25 31.45 -13.80
CA GLY A 121 4.28 32.17 -14.61
C GLY A 121 3.92 33.49 -14.05
N SER A 122 3.91 33.62 -12.79
CA SER A 122 3.60 34.86 -12.23
C SER A 122 4.77 35.78 -12.23
N GLY A 123 5.75 35.45 -12.64
CA GLY A 123 6.71 36.37 -12.67
C GLY A 123 7.44 36.58 -11.95
N VAL A 124 7.63 36.55 -11.89
CA VAL A 124 8.31 36.87 -11.45
C VAL A 124 8.94 36.95 -10.46
N GLY A 125 9.34 37.43 -10.47
CA GLY A 125 10.07 37.68 -9.56
C GLY A 125 9.85 37.32 -8.41
N ALA A 126 9.06 37.34 -8.29
CA ALA A 126 8.73 37.02 -7.14
C ALA A 126 9.61 36.22 -6.53
N GLY A 127 9.88 35.52 -7.04
CA GLY A 127 10.52 34.64 -6.34
C GLY A 127 11.22 35.08 -5.30
N PRO A 128 11.75 35.74 -5.49
CA PRO A 128 12.61 36.04 -4.61
C PRO A 128 12.16 36.19 -3.40
N GLY A 129 11.76 36.54 -3.41
CA GLY A 129 11.44 36.76 -2.39
C GLY A 129 11.52 36.14 -1.37
N PHE A 130 11.30 35.97 -1.21
CA PHE A 130 11.20 35.35 -0.32
C PHE A 130 11.91 35.33 0.57
N GLY A 131 12.22 35.40 0.53
CA GLY A 131 12.94 35.23 1.34
C GLY A 131 12.81 35.80 2.47
N THR A 132 12.61 36.26 2.68
CA THR A 132 12.46 36.81 3.54
C THR A 132 12.34 36.58 4.65
N PRO A 133 12.39 36.43 5.01
CA PRO A 133 12.19 36.14 6.02
C PRO A 133 12.51 36.48 7.06
N THR A 134 12.68 36.74 7.17
CA THR A 134 13.01 37.11 8.00
C THR A 134 12.61 37.13 9.00
N GLY A 135 12.44 37.17 8.99
CA GLY A 135 12.12 37.22 9.78
C GLY A 135 12.07 37.00 10.84
N GLY A 136 11.87 37.13 10.99
CA GLY A 136 11.73 36.98 11.91
C GLY A 136 12.14 36.77 12.85
N GLN A 137 12.26 36.97 13.00
CA GLN A 137 12.58 36.82 13.73
C GLN A 137 12.43 36.71 14.79
N GLY A 138 12.41 36.46 14.90
CA GLY A 138 12.36 36.26 15.82
C GLY A 138 12.21 36.36 16.85
N ILE A 139 12.22 36.67 17.08
CA ILE A 139 12.03 37.05 17.99
C ILE A 139 11.54 36.36 18.87
N GLY A 140 11.09 36.07 18.69
CA GLY A 140 10.49 35.44 19.57
C GLY A 140 11.06 34.92 20.54
N GLY A 141 11.58 34.78 20.43
CA GLY A 141 12.12 34.15 21.34
C GLY A 141 11.78 34.16 22.60
N PRO A 142 11.64 34.76 22.89
CA PRO A 142 11.50 34.86 24.12
C PRO A 142 10.97 33.91 24.79
N GLY A 143 10.61 33.75 24.70
CA GLY A 143 10.04 32.92 25.35
C GLY A 143 10.44 32.23 26.22
N ALA A 144 10.59 32.14 26.12
CA ALA A 144 10.89 31.44 26.79
C ALA A 144 10.83 31.15 27.91
N GLY A 145 10.92 31.35 28.17
CA GLY A 145 10.88 31.16 29.21
C GLY A 145 10.58 30.26 29.95
N GLY A 146 10.47 30.17 30.20
CA GLY A 146 10.23 29.57 30.95
C GLY A 146 10.17 28.90 31.83
N PHE A 147 10.15 28.58 32.11
CA PHE A 147 10.07 28.10 32.88
C PHE A 147 10.08 27.25 33.66
N GLY A 148 10.00 27.00 33.70
CA GLY A 148 10.03 26.10 34.26
C GLY A 148 10.20 25.76 35.47
N THR A 149 10.05 25.74 35.99
CA THR A 149 10.30 25.53 37.18
C THR A 149 9.62 24.67 37.77
N ARG A 150 9.80 24.10 38.25
CA ARG A 150 9.28 23.23 38.79
C ARG A 150 9.48 22.90 40.02
N PRO A 151 9.07 22.70 40.52
CA PRO A 151 9.08 22.50 41.72
C PRO A 151 9.29 21.28 42.13
N GLN A 152 9.41 21.02 42.83
CA GLN A 152 9.63 20.01 43.25
C GLN A 152 9.14 19.56 44.27
N GLY A 153 9.05 19.08 44.48
CA GLY A 153 8.43 18.59 45.34
C GLY A 153 8.88 17.94 46.28
N GLN A 154 8.84 17.57 46.86
CA GLN A 154 9.32 16.95 47.74
C GLN A 154 8.81 16.19 48.14
#